data_ceaf931e6a7712b4f4d2c042679669f2
#
_entry.id   ceaf931e6a7712b4f4d2c042679669f2
#
_cell.length_a   1.000
_cell.length_b   1.000
_cell.length_c   1.000
_cell.angle_alpha   90.00
_cell.angle_beta   90.00
_cell.angle_gamma   90.00
#
_symmetry.space_group_name_H-M   'P 1'
#
loop_
_entity.id
_entity.type
_entity.pdbx_description
1 polymer ?
#
loop_
_entity_poly.entity_id
_entity_poly.type
_entity_poly.pdbx_seq_one_letter_code
_entity_poly.pdbx_strand_id
1 'polypeptide(L)'
;MPDEGLLRLPRGVMIFFALAIPLALAIIGATVFIQRGRTQQYQLYYQEATILASQALPQTDPALQREGWKRVLEQLDKAEYYSATTDSQALRSQANSVLDGLDGIQRLDFQPAIVGGLGDTVRVTRMIARDNYLYMLNASQGAVILGVQIPIGYEINPNFHCGPMNEEITVGALVDITEVPPSVADDVDLIGMDIRGNLVYCYLFGDPEARALTHPTTGLGEPIALTIDQGNLYVLDPKANAVWVYLNMDIDKPPHFFFGNDVPPMQDVIDLAVYNDELYLLHSDGHLTHCTYSYIEGAPSPCQEPYPYTDTRQGRQGEARTLESLFSQVSYVAFPDRSMYLLDPHNQAAFNFSVQFKFHTQYRSATDLPDEQATALAVNAERRIFLALGDSIFYAALP
;
A
#
# COMPACT_ATOMS: atom_id res chain seq x y z
N MET A 1 69.14 39.30 -41.31
CA MET A 1 67.76 39.47 -40.82
C MET A 1 66.99 38.23 -41.29
N PRO A 2 66.56 37.33 -40.40
CA PRO A 2 65.79 36.19 -40.82
C PRO A 2 64.31 36.62 -41.00
N ASP A 3 63.80 36.29 -42.17
CA ASP A 3 62.43 36.50 -42.58
C ASP A 3 61.46 35.67 -41.68
N GLU A 4 60.63 36.34 -40.89
CA GLU A 4 59.59 35.70 -40.13
C GLU A 4 58.50 35.19 -41.10
N GLY A 5 58.59 33.87 -41.42
CA GLY A 5 57.59 33.20 -42.22
C GLY A 5 56.20 33.22 -41.55
N LEU A 6 55.39 34.21 -41.90
CA LEU A 6 53.94 34.19 -41.63
C LEU A 6 53.32 32.90 -42.12
N LEU A 7 52.85 32.05 -41.22
CA LEU A 7 52.11 30.83 -41.52
C LEU A 7 50.95 31.14 -42.45
N ARG A 8 51.12 30.86 -43.81
CA ARG A 8 50.03 30.95 -44.80
C ARG A 8 49.05 29.79 -44.58
N LEU A 9 48.07 30.00 -43.74
CA LEU A 9 46.96 29.07 -43.55
C LEU A 9 46.14 28.96 -44.86
N PRO A 10 45.78 27.75 -45.30
CA PRO A 10 44.95 27.56 -46.50
C PRO A 10 43.60 28.25 -46.32
N ARG A 11 43.06 28.86 -47.39
CA ARG A 11 41.80 29.66 -47.34
C ARG A 11 40.64 28.94 -46.67
N GLY A 12 40.49 27.62 -46.79
CA GLY A 12 39.46 26.81 -46.14
C GLY A 12 39.58 26.81 -44.59
N VAL A 13 40.81 26.77 -44.06
CA VAL A 13 41.08 26.80 -42.62
C VAL A 13 40.73 28.20 -42.03
N MET A 14 41.03 29.26 -42.77
CA MET A 14 40.65 30.63 -42.34
C MET A 14 39.13 30.82 -42.28
N ILE A 15 38.40 30.30 -43.27
CA ILE A 15 36.91 30.36 -43.28
C ILE A 15 36.36 29.52 -42.15
N PHE A 16 36.90 28.35 -41.86
CA PHE A 16 36.49 27.51 -40.75
C PHE A 16 36.61 28.23 -39.41
N PHE A 17 37.79 28.83 -39.11
CA PHE A 17 37.99 29.56 -37.87
C PHE A 17 37.16 30.85 -37.80
N ALA A 18 36.92 31.52 -38.93
CA ALA A 18 36.06 32.71 -38.96
C ALA A 18 34.61 32.43 -38.62
N LEU A 19 34.11 31.20 -38.84
CA LEU A 19 32.76 30.76 -38.49
C LEU A 19 32.73 30.03 -37.14
N ALA A 20 33.72 29.19 -36.86
CA ALA A 20 33.76 28.35 -35.66
C ALA A 20 33.96 29.18 -34.38
N ILE A 21 34.82 30.23 -34.41
CA ILE A 21 35.08 31.04 -33.22
C ILE A 21 33.83 31.84 -32.76
N PRO A 22 33.11 32.59 -33.63
CA PRO A 22 31.90 33.28 -33.25
C PRO A 22 30.80 32.32 -32.77
N LEU A 23 30.67 31.15 -33.44
CA LEU A 23 29.71 30.13 -33.02
C LEU A 23 30.02 29.58 -31.61
N ALA A 24 31.28 29.24 -31.35
CA ALA A 24 31.74 28.78 -30.05
C ALA A 24 31.49 29.85 -28.93
N LEU A 25 31.78 31.11 -29.23
CA LEU A 25 31.53 32.22 -28.30
C LEU A 25 30.02 32.41 -28.05
N ALA A 26 29.19 32.28 -29.08
CA ALA A 26 27.76 32.35 -28.96
C ALA A 26 27.18 31.21 -28.08
N ILE A 27 27.68 29.97 -28.27
CA ILE A 27 27.29 28.82 -27.44
C ILE A 27 27.73 29.02 -25.99
N ILE A 28 28.96 29.44 -25.74
CA ILE A 28 29.46 29.73 -24.39
C ILE A 28 28.64 30.84 -23.73
N GLY A 29 28.38 31.93 -24.47
CA GLY A 29 27.53 33.02 -23.98
C GLY A 29 26.12 32.56 -23.61
N ALA A 30 25.49 31.76 -24.48
CA ALA A 30 24.17 31.20 -24.24
C ALA A 30 24.17 30.26 -23.02
N THR A 31 25.13 29.35 -22.90
CA THR A 31 25.22 28.44 -21.77
C THR A 31 25.43 29.17 -20.44
N VAL A 32 26.31 30.17 -20.40
CA VAL A 32 26.53 30.99 -19.20
C VAL A 32 25.30 31.79 -18.84
N PHE A 33 24.58 32.35 -19.83
CA PHE A 33 23.33 33.08 -19.59
C PHE A 33 22.24 32.17 -19.02
N ILE A 34 22.05 30.99 -19.60
CA ILE A 34 21.08 29.99 -19.12
C ILE A 34 21.45 29.54 -17.68
N GLN A 35 22.72 29.20 -17.44
CA GLN A 35 23.16 28.79 -16.11
C GLN A 35 22.96 29.90 -15.05
N ARG A 36 23.27 31.14 -15.37
CA ARG A 36 23.02 32.27 -14.45
C ARG A 36 21.53 32.46 -14.18
N GLY A 37 20.70 32.34 -15.21
CA GLY A 37 19.26 32.41 -15.06
C GLY A 37 18.73 31.31 -14.13
N ARG A 38 19.18 30.08 -14.32
CA ARG A 38 18.82 28.95 -13.43
C ARG A 38 19.27 29.16 -11.98
N THR A 39 20.52 29.62 -11.79
CA THR A 39 21.04 29.91 -10.45
C THR A 39 20.24 31.02 -9.75
N GLN A 40 19.86 32.07 -10.48
CA GLN A 40 19.02 33.14 -9.91
C GLN A 40 17.62 32.66 -9.50
N GLN A 41 16.99 31.83 -10.31
CA GLN A 41 15.68 31.24 -9.99
C GLN A 41 15.79 30.30 -8.76
N TYR A 42 16.81 29.45 -8.73
CA TYR A 42 17.10 28.63 -7.55
C TYR A 42 17.22 29.49 -6.28
N GLN A 43 18.06 30.53 -6.32
CA GLN A 43 18.27 31.40 -5.15
C GLN A 43 16.99 32.10 -4.68
N LEU A 44 16.13 32.54 -5.62
CA LEU A 44 14.87 33.19 -5.30
C LEU A 44 13.95 32.23 -4.50
N TYR A 45 13.69 31.03 -5.03
CA TYR A 45 12.80 30.08 -4.40
C TYR A 45 13.40 29.47 -3.11
N TYR A 46 14.71 29.24 -3.08
CA TYR A 46 15.38 28.76 -1.88
C TYR A 46 15.37 29.78 -0.74
N GLN A 47 15.59 31.07 -1.03
CA GLN A 47 15.47 32.13 -0.03
C GLN A 47 14.05 32.24 0.51
N GLU A 48 13.03 32.14 -0.36
CA GLU A 48 11.64 32.13 0.08
C GLU A 48 11.33 30.90 0.96
N ALA A 49 11.80 29.71 0.59
CA ALA A 49 11.69 28.52 1.42
C ALA A 49 12.34 28.72 2.81
N THR A 50 13.52 29.33 2.87
CA THR A 50 14.23 29.61 4.12
C THR A 50 13.45 30.61 5.01
N ILE A 51 12.87 31.66 4.42
CA ILE A 51 12.04 32.62 5.14
C ILE A 51 10.79 31.92 5.71
N LEU A 52 10.10 31.13 4.90
CA LEU A 52 8.92 30.36 5.35
C LEU A 52 9.28 29.37 6.46
N ALA A 53 10.42 28.67 6.37
CA ALA A 53 10.91 27.78 7.41
C ALA A 53 11.16 28.52 8.73
N SER A 54 11.76 29.71 8.67
CA SER A 54 11.99 30.55 9.86
C SER A 54 10.69 31.04 10.52
N GLN A 55 9.62 31.14 9.75
CA GLN A 55 8.27 31.50 10.24
C GLN A 55 7.50 30.28 10.77
N ALA A 56 7.68 29.10 10.15
CA ALA A 56 7.02 27.87 10.55
C ALA A 56 7.62 27.24 11.82
N LEU A 57 8.93 27.37 12.01
CA LEU A 57 9.65 26.78 13.14
C LEU A 57 9.14 27.20 14.53
N PRO A 58 8.87 28.50 14.81
CA PRO A 58 8.39 28.95 16.11
C PRO A 58 6.87 28.77 16.31
N GLN A 59 6.14 28.24 15.32
CA GLN A 59 4.69 28.02 15.46
C GLN A 59 4.43 26.97 16.53
N THR A 60 3.55 27.31 17.47
CA THR A 60 3.09 26.41 18.54
C THR A 60 1.77 25.71 18.18
N ASP A 61 1.02 26.26 17.23
CA ASP A 61 -0.18 25.63 16.67
C ASP A 61 0.22 24.57 15.64
N PRO A 62 -0.07 23.30 15.87
CA PRO A 62 0.32 22.22 14.95
C PRO A 62 -0.30 22.34 13.55
N ALA A 63 -1.50 22.95 13.42
CA ALA A 63 -2.14 23.14 12.12
C ALA A 63 -1.41 24.22 11.30
N LEU A 64 -1.08 25.36 11.92
CA LEU A 64 -0.30 26.42 11.29
C LEU A 64 1.13 25.95 10.99
N GLN A 65 1.73 25.15 11.89
CA GLN A 65 3.05 24.58 11.67
C GLN A 65 3.06 23.64 10.46
N ARG A 66 2.07 22.76 10.36
CA ARG A 66 1.90 21.85 9.21
C ARG A 66 1.75 22.62 7.89
N GLU A 67 0.88 23.61 7.87
CA GLU A 67 0.67 24.47 6.69
C GLU A 67 1.96 25.22 6.29
N GLY A 68 2.68 25.77 7.27
CA GLY A 68 3.95 26.46 7.05
C GLY A 68 4.99 25.55 6.40
N TRP A 69 5.18 24.35 6.94
CA TRP A 69 6.18 23.40 6.40
C TRP A 69 5.78 22.82 5.03
N LYS A 70 4.49 22.65 4.72
CA LYS A 70 4.03 22.29 3.37
C LYS A 70 4.43 23.37 2.36
N ARG A 71 4.24 24.65 2.69
CA ARG A 71 4.68 25.77 1.83
C ARG A 71 6.20 25.80 1.62
N VAL A 72 6.99 25.43 2.66
CA VAL A 72 8.44 25.28 2.50
C VAL A 72 8.76 24.23 1.45
N LEU A 73 8.13 23.06 1.49
CA LEU A 73 8.35 22.00 0.50
C LEU A 73 7.96 22.46 -0.92
N GLU A 74 6.84 23.15 -1.07
CA GLU A 74 6.42 23.72 -2.38
C GLU A 74 7.46 24.67 -2.99
N GLN A 75 8.11 25.50 -2.17
CA GLN A 75 9.16 26.39 -2.66
C GLN A 75 10.46 25.63 -2.94
N LEU A 76 10.77 24.60 -2.14
CA LEU A 76 11.89 23.70 -2.41
C LEU A 76 11.72 22.93 -3.72
N ASP A 77 10.52 22.45 -4.04
CA ASP A 77 10.22 21.79 -5.32
C ASP A 77 10.55 22.71 -6.49
N LYS A 78 10.13 23.99 -6.41
CA LYS A 78 10.46 25.00 -7.42
C LYS A 78 11.95 25.30 -7.48
N ALA A 79 12.63 25.38 -6.35
CA ALA A 79 14.09 25.62 -6.30
C ALA A 79 14.85 24.45 -6.93
N GLU A 80 14.56 23.23 -6.50
CA GLU A 80 15.26 22.01 -6.93
C GLU A 80 14.99 21.65 -8.40
N TYR A 81 13.89 22.09 -8.99
CA TYR A 81 13.68 22.04 -10.44
C TYR A 81 14.82 22.73 -11.21
N TYR A 82 15.41 23.80 -10.68
CA TYR A 82 16.54 24.47 -11.28
C TYR A 82 17.89 23.90 -10.85
N SER A 83 18.05 23.54 -9.58
CA SER A 83 19.28 22.93 -9.05
C SER A 83 19.03 22.34 -7.67
N ALA A 84 19.20 21.01 -7.49
CA ALA A 84 19.25 20.39 -6.19
C ALA A 84 20.64 20.64 -5.57
N THR A 85 20.66 21.16 -4.34
CA THR A 85 21.89 21.42 -3.58
C THR A 85 21.84 20.72 -2.23
N THR A 86 23.00 20.54 -1.60
CA THR A 86 23.08 19.99 -0.23
C THR A 86 22.24 20.79 0.76
N ASP A 87 22.19 22.12 0.61
CA ASP A 87 21.44 22.99 1.51
C ASP A 87 19.92 22.83 1.30
N SER A 88 19.46 22.74 0.04
CA SER A 88 18.02 22.51 -0.24
C SER A 88 17.57 21.15 0.26
N GLN A 89 18.39 20.11 0.07
CA GLN A 89 18.13 18.76 0.55
C GLN A 89 18.10 18.69 2.09
N ALA A 90 19.00 19.40 2.77
CA ALA A 90 18.99 19.48 4.24
C ALA A 90 17.71 20.16 4.75
N LEU A 91 17.29 21.28 4.13
CA LEU A 91 16.05 21.94 4.51
C LEU A 91 14.82 21.08 4.21
N ARG A 92 14.80 20.33 3.10
CA ARG A 92 13.75 19.36 2.76
C ARG A 92 13.67 18.25 3.80
N SER A 93 14.82 17.68 4.20
CA SER A 93 14.88 16.66 5.25
C SER A 93 14.33 17.18 6.57
N GLN A 94 14.66 18.42 6.95
CA GLN A 94 14.10 19.07 8.14
C GLN A 94 12.58 19.23 8.03
N ALA A 95 12.07 19.73 6.90
CA ALA A 95 10.64 19.93 6.66
C ALA A 95 9.88 18.60 6.76
N ASN A 96 10.38 17.57 6.09
CA ASN A 96 9.80 16.23 6.14
C ASN A 96 9.79 15.67 7.56
N SER A 97 10.90 15.79 8.31
CA SER A 97 10.97 15.30 9.69
C SER A 97 9.94 15.96 10.63
N VAL A 98 9.70 17.27 10.47
CA VAL A 98 8.66 17.96 11.27
C VAL A 98 7.28 17.51 10.86
N LEU A 99 6.99 17.43 9.56
CA LEU A 99 5.70 16.96 9.05
C LEU A 99 5.44 15.51 9.44
N ASP A 100 6.44 14.63 9.35
CA ASP A 100 6.34 13.24 9.79
C ASP A 100 5.94 13.16 11.28
N GLY A 101 6.57 13.96 12.13
CA GLY A 101 6.19 14.04 13.55
C GLY A 101 4.77 14.54 13.79
N LEU A 102 4.32 15.56 13.03
CA LEU A 102 2.96 16.09 13.12
C LEU A 102 1.89 15.13 12.60
N ASP A 103 2.22 14.33 11.58
CA ASP A 103 1.30 13.42 10.92
C ASP A 103 1.42 11.97 11.41
N GLY A 104 2.27 11.72 12.41
CA GLY A 104 2.48 10.38 12.98
C GLY A 104 3.08 9.40 11.96
N ILE A 105 3.93 9.91 11.07
CA ILE A 105 4.61 9.08 10.05
C ILE A 105 5.88 8.49 10.65
N GLN A 106 6.03 7.20 10.49
CA GLN A 106 7.27 6.48 10.77
C GLN A 106 7.85 5.97 9.46
N ARG A 107 9.07 6.42 9.13
CA ARG A 107 9.75 6.00 7.92
C ARG A 107 10.51 4.71 8.16
N LEU A 108 10.28 3.73 7.27
CA LEU A 108 10.90 2.41 7.29
C LEU A 108 11.86 2.26 6.11
N ASP A 109 12.92 1.50 6.31
CA ASP A 109 13.87 1.14 5.25
C ASP A 109 13.36 -0.07 4.47
N PHE A 110 12.54 0.19 3.47
CA PHE A 110 12.00 -0.84 2.60
C PHE A 110 13.06 -1.35 1.62
N GLN A 111 13.18 -2.67 1.56
CA GLN A 111 14.09 -3.38 0.67
C GLN A 111 13.29 -4.32 -0.26
N PRO A 112 13.78 -4.59 -1.48
CA PRO A 112 13.14 -5.59 -2.34
C PRO A 112 13.03 -6.95 -1.64
N ALA A 113 11.82 -7.53 -1.66
CA ALA A 113 11.57 -8.80 -1.00
C ALA A 113 11.93 -10.00 -1.89
N ILE A 114 11.58 -9.95 -3.19
CA ILE A 114 11.72 -11.09 -4.08
C ILE A 114 13.04 -11.02 -4.85
N VAL A 115 13.87 -12.04 -4.67
CA VAL A 115 15.12 -12.18 -5.41
C VAL A 115 14.83 -12.51 -6.87
N GLY A 116 15.27 -11.63 -7.78
CA GLY A 116 15.03 -11.75 -9.22
C GLY A 116 13.70 -11.18 -9.71
N GLY A 117 12.84 -10.66 -8.81
CA GLY A 117 11.54 -10.09 -9.16
C GLY A 117 10.49 -11.15 -9.52
N LEU A 118 9.24 -10.71 -9.76
CA LEU A 118 8.12 -11.58 -10.16
C LEU A 118 7.88 -11.59 -11.67
N GLY A 119 8.37 -10.57 -12.39
CA GLY A 119 8.18 -10.37 -13.82
C GLY A 119 6.94 -9.52 -14.16
N ASP A 120 7.04 -8.76 -15.25
CA ASP A 120 6.14 -7.66 -15.65
C ASP A 120 4.66 -8.06 -15.86
N THR A 121 4.35 -9.36 -15.93
CA THR A 121 2.98 -9.86 -16.11
C THR A 121 2.27 -10.17 -14.81
N VAL A 122 2.98 -10.13 -13.68
CA VAL A 122 2.43 -10.40 -12.35
C VAL A 122 1.83 -9.12 -11.77
N ARG A 123 0.65 -9.25 -11.17
CA ARG A 123 0.04 -8.19 -10.39
C ARG A 123 -0.46 -8.75 -9.07
N VAL A 124 0.25 -8.42 -8.01
CA VAL A 124 -0.11 -8.87 -6.66
C VAL A 124 -1.18 -7.97 -6.08
N THR A 125 -2.32 -8.55 -5.68
CA THR A 125 -3.48 -7.82 -5.14
C THR A 125 -3.83 -8.20 -3.71
N ARG A 126 -3.31 -9.31 -3.20
CA ARG A 126 -3.42 -9.73 -1.81
C ARG A 126 -2.14 -10.44 -1.39
N MET A 127 -1.73 -10.24 -0.17
CA MET A 127 -0.58 -10.94 0.41
C MET A 127 -0.90 -11.46 1.80
N ILE A 128 -0.32 -12.62 2.13
CA ILE A 128 -0.31 -13.20 3.47
C ILE A 128 1.14 -13.54 3.81
N ALA A 129 1.62 -13.04 4.92
CA ALA A 129 2.97 -13.31 5.40
C ALA A 129 2.89 -14.09 6.71
N ARG A 130 3.33 -15.34 6.69
CA ARG A 130 3.28 -16.25 7.84
C ARG A 130 4.60 -17.00 7.98
N ASP A 131 5.20 -16.92 9.15
CA ASP A 131 6.50 -17.54 9.43
C ASP A 131 7.54 -17.14 8.36
N ASN A 132 8.12 -18.12 7.68
CA ASN A 132 9.10 -17.93 6.61
C ASN A 132 8.47 -17.86 5.21
N TYR A 133 7.16 -17.74 5.09
CA TYR A 133 6.42 -17.83 3.84
C TYR A 133 5.69 -16.54 3.53
N LEU A 134 5.72 -16.14 2.24
CA LEU A 134 4.98 -15.03 1.70
C LEU A 134 4.11 -15.53 0.55
N TYR A 135 2.81 -15.61 0.79
CA TYR A 135 1.81 -15.97 -0.21
C TYR A 135 1.31 -14.72 -0.91
N MET A 136 1.34 -14.70 -2.23
CA MET A 136 1.02 -13.54 -3.05
C MET A 136 -0.02 -13.93 -4.10
N LEU A 137 -1.22 -13.38 -4.01
CA LEU A 137 -2.26 -13.59 -5.03
C LEU A 137 -1.93 -12.76 -6.28
N ASN A 138 -1.60 -13.46 -7.34
CA ASN A 138 -1.41 -12.87 -8.67
C ASN A 138 -2.74 -12.77 -9.39
N ALA A 139 -3.34 -11.59 -9.42
CA ALA A 139 -4.63 -11.35 -10.07
C ALA A 139 -4.63 -11.62 -11.58
N SER A 140 -3.47 -11.52 -12.26
CA SER A 140 -3.37 -11.78 -13.70
C SER A 140 -3.63 -13.25 -14.05
N GLN A 141 -3.34 -14.17 -13.12
CA GLN A 141 -3.54 -15.61 -13.29
C GLN A 141 -4.62 -16.16 -12.37
N GLY A 142 -5.04 -15.40 -11.35
CA GLY A 142 -5.93 -15.87 -10.30
C GLY A 142 -5.32 -17.02 -9.48
N ALA A 143 -4.01 -17.00 -9.27
CA ALA A 143 -3.25 -18.05 -8.59
C ALA A 143 -2.29 -17.44 -7.57
N VAL A 144 -1.91 -18.21 -6.56
CA VAL A 144 -0.98 -17.78 -5.52
C VAL A 144 0.45 -18.15 -5.88
N ILE A 145 1.35 -17.20 -5.75
CA ILE A 145 2.80 -17.39 -5.81
C ILE A 145 3.31 -17.50 -4.38
N LEU A 146 4.15 -18.50 -4.10
CA LEU A 146 4.78 -18.70 -2.80
C LEU A 146 6.24 -18.24 -2.82
N GLY A 147 6.57 -17.26 -1.98
CA GLY A 147 7.93 -16.89 -1.62
C GLY A 147 8.37 -17.60 -0.34
N VAL A 148 9.55 -18.19 -0.35
CA VAL A 148 10.18 -18.82 0.82
C VAL A 148 11.34 -17.96 1.29
N GLN A 149 11.39 -17.63 2.57
CA GLN A 149 12.43 -16.77 3.13
C GLN A 149 13.82 -17.40 2.99
N ILE A 150 14.76 -16.61 2.51
CA ILE A 150 16.19 -16.87 2.47
C ILE A 150 16.95 -15.72 3.15
N PRO A 151 18.25 -15.79 3.41
CA PRO A 151 18.99 -14.72 4.10
C PRO A 151 18.94 -13.33 3.47
N ILE A 152 18.67 -13.24 2.16
CA ILE A 152 18.68 -11.99 1.41
C ILE A 152 17.29 -11.58 0.87
N GLY A 153 16.21 -12.15 1.39
CA GLY A 153 14.84 -11.89 0.94
C GLY A 153 14.02 -13.17 0.81
N TYR A 154 13.28 -13.31 -0.29
CA TYR A 154 12.43 -14.47 -0.56
C TYR A 154 12.72 -15.02 -1.96
N GLU A 155 12.75 -16.33 -2.08
CA GLU A 155 12.88 -17.06 -3.34
C GLU A 155 11.54 -17.73 -3.68
N ILE A 156 11.15 -17.70 -4.97
CA ILE A 156 9.89 -18.28 -5.41
C ILE A 156 9.99 -19.81 -5.40
N ASN A 157 9.00 -20.47 -4.77
CA ASN A 157 8.84 -21.91 -4.83
C ASN A 157 8.01 -22.32 -6.06
N PRO A 158 8.60 -22.86 -7.12
CA PRO A 158 7.89 -23.24 -8.33
C PRO A 158 7.02 -24.48 -8.18
N ASN A 159 7.18 -25.23 -7.09
CA ASN A 159 6.43 -26.45 -6.83
C ASN A 159 5.16 -26.23 -6.01
N PHE A 160 4.93 -24.99 -5.54
CA PHE A 160 3.70 -24.66 -4.83
C PHE A 160 2.58 -24.41 -5.84
N HIS A 161 1.45 -25.05 -5.62
CA HIS A 161 0.27 -24.93 -6.48
C HIS A 161 -0.95 -24.51 -5.64
N CYS A 162 -1.53 -23.38 -5.96
CA CYS A 162 -2.74 -22.87 -5.32
C CYS A 162 -3.40 -21.89 -6.30
N GLY A 163 -4.46 -22.31 -6.96
CA GLY A 163 -5.09 -21.50 -7.99
C GLY A 163 -6.19 -22.24 -8.75
N PRO A 164 -6.52 -21.81 -9.98
CA PRO A 164 -7.54 -22.42 -10.80
C PRO A 164 -7.27 -23.91 -11.02
N MET A 165 -8.30 -24.72 -10.83
CA MET A 165 -8.22 -26.16 -11.02
C MET A 165 -9.53 -26.70 -11.61
N ASN A 166 -9.43 -27.82 -12.31
CA ASN A 166 -10.55 -28.44 -13.00
C ASN A 166 -10.61 -29.94 -12.66
N GLU A 167 -11.16 -30.22 -11.51
CA GLU A 167 -11.40 -31.58 -11.01
C GLU A 167 -12.89 -31.84 -10.89
N GLU A 168 -13.34 -32.55 -9.85
CA GLU A 168 -14.76 -32.76 -9.57
C GLU A 168 -15.48 -31.39 -9.35
N ILE A 169 -14.79 -30.48 -8.66
CA ILE A 169 -15.23 -29.09 -8.50
C ILE A 169 -14.27 -28.21 -9.30
N THR A 170 -14.81 -27.37 -10.19
CA THR A 170 -14.02 -26.42 -10.96
C THR A 170 -13.86 -25.13 -10.18
N VAL A 171 -12.63 -24.79 -9.80
CA VAL A 171 -12.27 -23.49 -9.22
C VAL A 171 -11.72 -22.58 -10.32
N GLY A 172 -12.31 -21.40 -10.46
CA GLY A 172 -11.87 -20.37 -11.40
C GLY A 172 -10.68 -19.55 -10.88
N ALA A 173 -10.42 -18.41 -11.51
CA ALA A 173 -9.44 -17.45 -11.03
C ALA A 173 -9.80 -16.98 -9.61
N LEU A 174 -8.84 -17.06 -8.70
CA LEU A 174 -9.05 -16.64 -7.32
C LEU A 174 -9.19 -15.11 -7.24
N VAL A 175 -10.16 -14.67 -6.46
CA VAL A 175 -10.41 -13.23 -6.20
C VAL A 175 -9.83 -12.79 -4.87
N ASP A 176 -9.73 -13.70 -3.89
CA ASP A 176 -9.14 -13.42 -2.59
C ASP A 176 -8.55 -14.68 -1.95
N ILE A 177 -7.70 -14.48 -0.94
CA ILE A 177 -7.05 -15.52 -0.15
C ILE A 177 -7.05 -15.16 1.33
N THR A 178 -7.17 -16.15 2.21
CA THR A 178 -7.03 -15.99 3.66
C THR A 178 -6.17 -17.10 4.26
N GLU A 179 -5.42 -16.79 5.31
CA GLU A 179 -4.70 -17.83 6.07
C GLU A 179 -5.68 -18.66 6.89
N VAL A 180 -5.33 -19.91 7.10
CA VAL A 180 -6.06 -20.80 8.02
C VAL A 180 -5.27 -20.89 9.32
N PRO A 181 -5.83 -20.41 10.45
CA PRO A 181 -5.17 -20.56 11.73
C PRO A 181 -4.97 -22.05 12.09
N PRO A 182 -3.83 -22.46 12.65
CA PRO A 182 -3.59 -23.86 13.06
C PRO A 182 -4.63 -24.42 14.03
N SER A 183 -5.29 -23.55 14.80
CA SER A 183 -6.40 -23.94 15.69
C SER A 183 -7.67 -24.37 14.94
N VAL A 184 -7.76 -24.06 13.64
CA VAL A 184 -8.91 -24.40 12.77
C VAL A 184 -8.61 -25.66 11.96
N ALA A 185 -7.43 -25.70 11.32
CA ALA A 185 -6.93 -26.87 10.61
C ALA A 185 -5.40 -26.86 10.61
N ASP A 186 -4.78 -27.93 11.12
CA ASP A 186 -3.32 -27.99 11.34
C ASP A 186 -2.53 -28.16 10.04
N ASP A 187 -3.14 -28.65 8.97
CA ASP A 187 -2.50 -29.04 7.71
C ASP A 187 -2.80 -28.11 6.54
N VAL A 188 -3.74 -27.18 6.68
CA VAL A 188 -4.09 -26.19 5.65
C VAL A 188 -3.38 -24.87 5.91
N ASP A 189 -2.63 -24.37 4.93
CA ASP A 189 -1.91 -23.09 5.07
C ASP A 189 -2.79 -21.90 4.71
N LEU A 190 -3.49 -21.99 3.59
CA LEU A 190 -4.41 -20.94 3.15
C LEU A 190 -5.59 -21.49 2.36
N ILE A 191 -6.64 -20.68 2.29
CA ILE A 191 -7.81 -20.92 1.44
C ILE A 191 -7.89 -19.77 0.43
N GLY A 192 -8.04 -20.10 -0.85
CA GLY A 192 -8.40 -19.18 -1.91
C GLY A 192 -9.86 -19.35 -2.31
N MET A 193 -10.49 -18.29 -2.81
CA MET A 193 -11.88 -18.29 -3.26
C MET A 193 -11.99 -17.70 -4.68
N ASP A 194 -12.78 -18.33 -5.53
CA ASP A 194 -13.15 -17.76 -6.83
C ASP A 194 -14.44 -16.90 -6.72
N ILE A 195 -14.76 -16.18 -7.77
CA ILE A 195 -15.96 -15.30 -7.83
C ILE A 195 -17.31 -16.02 -7.71
N ARG A 196 -17.32 -17.36 -7.81
CA ARG A 196 -18.51 -18.20 -7.63
C ARG A 196 -18.62 -18.78 -6.23
N GLY A 197 -17.65 -18.52 -5.37
CA GLY A 197 -17.58 -19.06 -4.02
C GLY A 197 -17.01 -20.49 -3.98
N ASN A 198 -16.38 -21.00 -5.06
CA ASN A 198 -15.61 -22.22 -4.94
C ASN A 198 -14.30 -21.94 -4.23
N LEU A 199 -13.92 -22.81 -3.32
CA LEU A 199 -12.73 -22.70 -2.51
C LEU A 199 -11.64 -23.65 -3.03
N VAL A 200 -10.38 -23.23 -2.90
CA VAL A 200 -9.21 -24.09 -2.98
C VAL A 200 -8.48 -24.09 -1.64
N TYR A 201 -8.32 -25.25 -1.04
CA TYR A 201 -7.50 -25.47 0.16
C TYR A 201 -6.08 -25.75 -0.30
N CYS A 202 -5.15 -24.95 0.14
CA CYS A 202 -3.76 -25.03 -0.30
C CYS A 202 -2.85 -25.41 0.85
N TYR A 203 -1.95 -26.35 0.56
CA TYR A 203 -1.03 -26.97 1.50
C TYR A 203 0.40 -26.64 1.09
N LEU A 204 1.26 -26.35 2.07
CA LEU A 204 2.68 -26.11 1.80
C LEU A 204 3.37 -27.36 1.23
N PHE A 205 2.93 -28.55 1.70
CA PHE A 205 3.42 -29.85 1.28
C PHE A 205 2.25 -30.74 0.90
N GLY A 206 1.69 -30.58 -0.28
CA GLY A 206 0.57 -31.37 -0.75
C GLY A 206 -0.07 -30.80 -1.99
N ASP A 207 -0.95 -31.58 -2.58
CA ASP A 207 -1.76 -31.11 -3.70
C ASP A 207 -2.95 -30.28 -3.18
N PRO A 208 -3.35 -29.21 -3.86
CA PRO A 208 -4.50 -28.40 -3.48
C PRO A 208 -5.81 -29.20 -3.62
N GLU A 209 -6.80 -28.90 -2.78
CA GLU A 209 -8.12 -29.55 -2.77
C GLU A 209 -9.22 -28.53 -3.07
N ALA A 210 -10.07 -28.81 -4.06
CA ALA A 210 -11.23 -27.98 -4.38
C ALA A 210 -12.44 -28.34 -3.51
N ARG A 211 -13.12 -27.34 -2.97
CA ARG A 211 -14.39 -27.48 -2.24
C ARG A 211 -15.36 -26.38 -2.65
N ALA A 212 -16.65 -26.69 -2.70
CA ALA A 212 -17.70 -25.69 -2.96
C ALA A 212 -18.34 -25.27 -1.64
N LEU A 213 -18.58 -23.96 -1.49
CA LEU A 213 -19.44 -23.47 -0.40
C LEU A 213 -20.89 -23.92 -0.63
N THR A 214 -21.57 -24.39 0.40
CA THR A 214 -23.02 -24.50 0.36
C THR A 214 -23.61 -23.10 0.29
N HIS A 215 -24.38 -22.86 -0.77
CA HIS A 215 -24.96 -21.56 -1.04
C HIS A 215 -26.08 -21.22 -0.05
N PRO A 216 -26.27 -19.93 0.30
CA PRO A 216 -27.46 -19.48 0.99
C PRO A 216 -28.70 -19.76 0.13
N THR A 217 -29.87 -19.85 0.74
CA THR A 217 -31.13 -20.11 0.03
C THR A 217 -31.49 -19.07 -1.04
N THR A 218 -30.95 -17.87 -0.91
CA THR A 218 -31.04 -16.76 -1.88
C THR A 218 -30.03 -16.84 -3.01
N GLY A 219 -29.09 -17.78 -2.95
CA GLY A 219 -27.94 -17.87 -3.83
C GLY A 219 -26.80 -16.90 -3.44
N LEU A 220 -25.59 -17.18 -3.93
CA LEU A 220 -24.47 -16.23 -3.87
C LEU A 220 -24.60 -15.23 -5.03
N GLY A 221 -24.17 -13.99 -4.79
CA GLY A 221 -24.02 -12.96 -5.80
C GLY A 221 -22.67 -13.08 -6.53
N GLU A 222 -21.74 -12.24 -6.14
CA GLU A 222 -20.33 -12.26 -6.59
C GLU A 222 -19.45 -11.95 -5.36
N PRO A 223 -19.06 -12.98 -4.60
CA PRO A 223 -18.20 -12.79 -3.45
C PRO A 223 -16.83 -12.26 -3.88
N ILE A 224 -16.29 -11.30 -3.12
CA ILE A 224 -15.05 -10.58 -3.48
C ILE A 224 -13.95 -10.71 -2.45
N ALA A 225 -14.28 -11.04 -1.20
CA ALA A 225 -13.28 -11.17 -0.15
C ALA A 225 -13.73 -12.20 0.90
N LEU A 226 -12.77 -12.77 1.62
CA LEU A 226 -13.00 -13.72 2.69
C LEU A 226 -12.00 -13.54 3.83
N THR A 227 -12.42 -13.87 5.05
CA THR A 227 -11.54 -13.89 6.23
C THR A 227 -11.99 -14.94 7.23
N ILE A 228 -11.08 -15.36 8.11
CA ILE A 228 -11.39 -16.31 9.19
C ILE A 228 -11.16 -15.62 10.53
N ASP A 229 -12.16 -15.62 11.40
CA ASP A 229 -12.03 -15.19 12.79
C ASP A 229 -12.69 -16.22 13.72
N GLN A 230 -12.00 -16.59 14.81
CA GLN A 230 -12.45 -17.57 15.81
C GLN A 230 -13.02 -18.88 15.23
N GLY A 231 -12.48 -19.33 14.09
CA GLY A 231 -12.90 -20.55 13.41
C GLY A 231 -14.16 -20.41 12.55
N ASN A 232 -14.68 -19.20 12.39
CA ASN A 232 -15.77 -18.91 11.45
C ASN A 232 -15.20 -18.32 10.16
N LEU A 233 -15.74 -18.75 9.01
CA LEU A 233 -15.41 -18.16 7.71
C LEU A 233 -16.45 -17.09 7.38
N TYR A 234 -15.97 -15.89 7.11
CA TYR A 234 -16.76 -14.75 6.66
C TYR A 234 -16.51 -14.50 5.18
N VAL A 235 -17.59 -14.40 4.40
CA VAL A 235 -17.53 -14.17 2.94
C VAL A 235 -18.29 -12.90 2.59
N LEU A 236 -17.60 -11.94 2.03
CA LEU A 236 -18.14 -10.65 1.60
C LEU A 236 -18.73 -10.77 0.21
N ASP A 237 -20.02 -10.50 0.08
CA ASP A 237 -20.80 -10.57 -1.16
C ASP A 237 -21.61 -9.27 -1.36
N PRO A 238 -20.98 -8.17 -1.83
CA PRO A 238 -21.66 -6.89 -1.99
C PRO A 238 -22.80 -6.93 -2.99
N LYS A 239 -22.72 -7.80 -4.01
CA LYS A 239 -23.78 -7.95 -5.01
C LYS A 239 -25.04 -8.56 -4.44
N ALA A 240 -24.91 -9.47 -3.47
CA ALA A 240 -26.04 -9.99 -2.70
C ALA A 240 -26.41 -9.09 -1.51
N ASN A 241 -25.67 -7.99 -1.30
CA ASN A 241 -25.79 -7.11 -0.15
C ASN A 241 -25.64 -7.87 1.17
N ALA A 242 -24.61 -8.73 1.26
CA ALA A 242 -24.45 -9.72 2.32
C ALA A 242 -23.01 -9.91 2.79
N VAL A 243 -22.88 -10.28 4.06
CA VAL A 243 -21.73 -11.03 4.58
C VAL A 243 -22.27 -12.37 5.08
N TRP A 244 -21.75 -13.45 4.51
CA TRP A 244 -22.13 -14.81 4.83
C TRP A 244 -21.17 -15.40 5.86
N VAL A 245 -21.70 -16.06 6.90
CA VAL A 245 -20.92 -16.62 8.00
C VAL A 245 -21.08 -18.14 8.04
N TYR A 246 -20.02 -18.87 7.74
CA TYR A 246 -19.95 -20.32 7.89
C TYR A 246 -19.34 -20.64 9.27
N LEU A 247 -20.22 -21.00 10.21
CA LEU A 247 -19.81 -21.25 11.60
C LEU A 247 -18.93 -22.51 11.71
N ASN A 248 -17.85 -22.41 12.47
CA ASN A 248 -16.84 -23.46 12.65
C ASN A 248 -16.28 -24.04 11.33
N MET A 249 -16.18 -23.21 10.30
CA MET A 249 -15.76 -23.63 8.96
C MET A 249 -16.61 -24.75 8.35
N ASP A 250 -17.85 -24.95 8.82
CA ASP A 250 -18.76 -25.96 8.29
C ASP A 250 -19.37 -25.47 6.97
N ILE A 251 -18.59 -25.60 5.89
CA ILE A 251 -18.95 -25.14 4.55
C ILE A 251 -19.98 -26.03 3.86
N ASP A 252 -20.26 -27.21 4.41
CA ASP A 252 -21.27 -28.15 3.91
C ASP A 252 -22.68 -27.78 4.34
N LYS A 253 -22.84 -26.79 5.22
CA LYS A 253 -24.10 -26.25 5.66
C LYS A 253 -24.35 -24.85 5.08
N PRO A 254 -25.64 -24.48 4.89
CA PRO A 254 -26.00 -23.11 4.52
C PRO A 254 -25.42 -22.10 5.53
N PRO A 255 -24.86 -20.97 5.04
CA PRO A 255 -24.29 -19.96 5.92
C PRO A 255 -25.37 -19.17 6.65
N HIS A 256 -24.96 -18.54 7.75
CA HIS A 256 -25.75 -17.53 8.43
C HIS A 256 -25.59 -16.18 7.76
N PHE A 257 -26.64 -15.37 7.77
CA PHE A 257 -26.61 -14.01 7.32
C PHE A 257 -26.16 -13.09 8.46
N PHE A 258 -25.13 -12.29 8.27
CA PHE A 258 -24.53 -11.49 9.33
C PHE A 258 -25.47 -10.44 9.91
N PHE A 259 -26.25 -9.73 9.07
CA PHE A 259 -26.94 -8.50 9.47
C PHE A 259 -28.35 -8.68 10.04
N GLY A 260 -28.97 -9.84 9.88
CA GLY A 260 -30.38 -10.02 10.21
C GLY A 260 -31.29 -9.16 9.33
N ASN A 261 -32.08 -8.27 9.93
CA ASN A 261 -33.09 -7.47 9.20
C ASN A 261 -32.62 -6.04 8.85
N ASP A 262 -31.47 -5.58 9.36
CA ASP A 262 -30.95 -4.22 9.12
C ASP A 262 -29.60 -4.30 8.45
N VAL A 263 -29.57 -4.11 7.14
CA VAL A 263 -28.37 -4.27 6.31
C VAL A 263 -27.81 -2.90 5.93
N PRO A 264 -26.55 -2.60 6.24
CA PRO A 264 -25.94 -1.35 5.80
C PRO A 264 -25.78 -1.33 4.27
N PRO A 265 -25.62 -0.16 3.63
CA PRO A 265 -25.28 -0.08 2.22
C PRO A 265 -23.96 -0.80 1.92
N MET A 266 -23.95 -1.70 0.92
CA MET A 266 -22.76 -2.50 0.60
C MET A 266 -22.30 -2.40 -0.85
N GLN A 267 -22.96 -1.57 -1.68
CA GLN A 267 -22.71 -1.54 -3.13
C GLN A 267 -21.29 -1.10 -3.49
N ASP A 268 -20.62 -0.36 -2.62
CA ASP A 268 -19.27 0.19 -2.78
C ASP A 268 -18.26 -0.40 -1.78
N VAL A 269 -18.67 -1.45 -1.05
CA VAL A 269 -17.75 -2.18 -0.15
C VAL A 269 -16.75 -2.97 -0.98
N ILE A 270 -15.46 -2.83 -0.66
CA ILE A 270 -14.35 -3.41 -1.42
C ILE A 270 -13.52 -4.43 -0.62
N ASP A 271 -13.59 -4.39 0.71
CA ASP A 271 -12.82 -5.28 1.58
C ASP A 271 -13.45 -5.42 2.96
N LEU A 272 -13.07 -6.45 3.71
CA LEU A 272 -13.54 -6.68 5.08
C LEU A 272 -12.39 -7.11 6.01
N ALA A 273 -12.56 -6.78 7.28
CA ALA A 273 -11.80 -7.40 8.37
C ALA A 273 -12.76 -7.78 9.50
N VAL A 274 -12.47 -8.89 10.18
CA VAL A 274 -13.24 -9.35 11.34
C VAL A 274 -12.28 -9.57 12.50
N TYR A 275 -12.70 -9.15 13.68
CA TYR A 275 -12.01 -9.40 14.93
C TYR A 275 -13.03 -9.56 16.06
N ASN A 276 -13.09 -10.74 16.64
CA ASN A 276 -13.92 -11.04 17.82
C ASN A 276 -15.39 -10.68 17.59
N ASP A 277 -15.95 -11.14 16.45
CA ASP A 277 -17.32 -10.87 15.99
C ASP A 277 -17.62 -9.41 15.60
N GLU A 278 -16.63 -8.54 15.65
CA GLU A 278 -16.71 -7.18 15.14
C GLU A 278 -16.31 -7.15 13.66
N LEU A 279 -17.23 -6.79 12.80
CA LEU A 279 -17.03 -6.68 11.36
C LEU A 279 -16.73 -5.24 10.97
N TYR A 280 -15.69 -5.06 10.19
CA TYR A 280 -15.30 -3.79 9.57
C TYR A 280 -15.38 -3.94 8.06
N LEU A 281 -16.21 -3.13 7.41
CA LEU A 281 -16.35 -3.07 5.96
C LEU A 281 -15.65 -1.81 5.46
N LEU A 282 -14.74 -1.97 4.51
CA LEU A 282 -14.06 -0.87 3.86
C LEU A 282 -14.78 -0.50 2.56
N HIS A 283 -15.13 0.76 2.42
CA HIS A 283 -15.78 1.32 1.24
C HIS A 283 -14.77 1.92 0.25
N SER A 284 -15.13 2.01 -1.01
CA SER A 284 -14.25 2.48 -2.09
C SER A 284 -13.84 3.96 -1.98
N ASP A 285 -14.57 4.75 -1.22
CA ASP A 285 -14.23 6.14 -0.88
C ASP A 285 -13.34 6.26 0.39
N GLY A 286 -12.98 5.12 0.99
CA GLY A 286 -12.09 5.01 2.15
C GLY A 286 -12.77 5.06 3.50
N HIS A 287 -14.09 5.28 3.60
CA HIS A 287 -14.76 5.19 4.90
C HIS A 287 -14.98 3.74 5.35
N LEU A 288 -15.29 3.56 6.62
CA LEU A 288 -15.57 2.26 7.22
C LEU A 288 -17.02 2.21 7.73
N THR A 289 -17.61 1.02 7.60
CA THR A 289 -18.78 0.60 8.39
C THR A 289 -18.35 -0.42 9.43
N HIS A 290 -18.79 -0.29 10.65
CA HIS A 290 -18.53 -1.22 11.75
C HIS A 290 -19.83 -1.83 12.23
N CYS A 291 -19.87 -3.17 12.36
CA CYS A 291 -21.04 -3.90 12.83
C CYS A 291 -20.62 -4.98 13.85
N THR A 292 -21.46 -5.19 14.86
CA THR A 292 -21.28 -6.26 15.85
C THR A 292 -22.22 -7.41 15.53
N TYR A 293 -21.71 -8.65 15.45
CA TYR A 293 -22.54 -9.82 15.14
C TYR A 293 -23.57 -10.11 16.24
N SER A 294 -24.81 -10.40 15.83
CA SER A 294 -25.86 -10.80 16.77
C SER A 294 -26.05 -12.32 16.74
N TYR A 295 -25.82 -12.98 17.87
CA TYR A 295 -26.10 -14.42 18.03
C TYR A 295 -27.59 -14.75 18.23
N ILE A 296 -28.46 -13.72 18.28
CA ILE A 296 -29.90 -13.89 18.42
C ILE A 296 -30.47 -13.99 17.01
N GLU A 297 -31.04 -15.16 16.67
CA GLU A 297 -31.63 -15.39 15.36
C GLU A 297 -32.70 -14.33 15.01
N GLY A 298 -32.54 -13.71 13.83
CA GLY A 298 -33.42 -12.64 13.34
C GLY A 298 -33.28 -11.28 14.01
N ALA A 299 -32.40 -11.16 15.03
CA ALA A 299 -32.08 -9.84 15.57
C ALA A 299 -31.10 -9.10 14.64
N PRO A 300 -31.25 -7.77 14.47
CA PRO A 300 -30.32 -7.00 13.67
C PRO A 300 -28.95 -6.94 14.35
N SER A 301 -27.90 -7.03 13.55
CA SER A 301 -26.53 -6.69 13.97
C SER A 301 -26.40 -5.16 13.97
N PRO A 302 -26.12 -4.52 15.13
CA PRO A 302 -26.01 -3.08 15.16
C PRO A 302 -24.80 -2.61 14.33
N CYS A 303 -25.05 -1.66 13.43
CA CYS A 303 -24.02 -1.09 12.57
C CYS A 303 -23.90 0.42 12.80
N GLN A 304 -22.69 0.94 12.64
CA GLN A 304 -22.38 2.37 12.62
C GLN A 304 -21.66 2.72 11.28
N GLU A 305 -22.24 3.65 10.54
CA GLU A 305 -21.75 4.15 9.26
C GLU A 305 -21.94 5.68 9.15
N PRO A 306 -20.91 6.45 8.79
CA PRO A 306 -19.51 6.04 8.77
C PRO A 306 -18.98 5.75 10.18
N TYR A 307 -18.05 4.79 10.30
CA TYR A 307 -17.40 4.50 11.58
C TYR A 307 -16.22 5.45 11.79
N PRO A 308 -16.18 6.24 12.89
CA PRO A 308 -15.10 7.19 13.12
C PRO A 308 -13.89 6.51 13.77
N TYR A 309 -12.72 7.06 13.54
CA TYR A 309 -11.51 6.73 14.29
C TYR A 309 -11.14 7.83 15.26
N THR A 310 -10.38 7.50 16.31
CA THR A 310 -9.82 8.49 17.23
C THR A 310 -8.46 8.94 16.74
N ASP A 311 -8.34 10.24 16.43
CA ASP A 311 -7.09 10.83 15.94
C ASP A 311 -6.14 11.12 17.11
N THR A 312 -4.91 10.62 17.06
CA THR A 312 -3.85 10.86 18.05
C THR A 312 -2.77 11.82 17.57
N ARG A 313 -2.87 12.30 16.31
CA ARG A 313 -1.89 13.22 15.71
C ARG A 313 -1.91 14.56 16.42
N GLN A 314 -0.74 15.21 16.48
CA GLN A 314 -0.62 16.51 17.13
C GLN A 314 -1.60 17.56 16.57
N GLY A 315 -2.31 18.25 17.46
CA GLY A 315 -3.37 19.20 17.13
C GLY A 315 -4.71 18.57 16.77
N ARG A 316 -4.82 17.24 16.82
CA ARG A 316 -6.04 16.49 16.50
C ARG A 316 -6.40 15.45 17.58
N GLN A 317 -5.66 15.42 18.71
CA GLN A 317 -5.82 14.39 19.73
C GLN A 317 -7.22 14.37 20.30
N GLY A 318 -7.80 13.17 20.38
CA GLY A 318 -9.11 12.93 20.99
C GLY A 318 -10.30 13.30 20.12
N GLU A 319 -10.09 13.82 18.91
CA GLU A 319 -11.17 14.05 17.95
C GLU A 319 -11.56 12.74 17.27
N ALA A 320 -12.86 12.45 17.24
CA ALA A 320 -13.40 11.38 16.42
C ALA A 320 -13.53 11.89 14.97
N ARG A 321 -12.90 11.19 14.03
CA ARG A 321 -12.87 11.58 12.61
C ARG A 321 -13.25 10.40 11.72
N THR A 322 -13.78 10.68 10.55
CA THR A 322 -13.83 9.69 9.47
C THR A 322 -12.47 9.60 8.78
N LEU A 323 -12.18 8.44 8.22
CA LEU A 323 -10.97 8.25 7.43
C LEU A 323 -11.02 9.16 6.19
N GLU A 324 -9.89 9.81 5.89
CA GLU A 324 -9.79 10.81 4.81
C GLU A 324 -9.01 10.28 3.60
N SER A 325 -8.34 9.13 3.72
CA SER A 325 -7.55 8.51 2.64
C SER A 325 -8.40 7.50 1.87
N LEU A 326 -8.13 7.35 0.58
CA LEU A 326 -8.72 6.31 -0.27
C LEU A 326 -8.01 4.98 0.01
N PHE A 327 -8.43 4.30 1.06
CA PHE A 327 -7.89 2.99 1.39
C PHE A 327 -8.41 1.92 0.43
N SER A 328 -7.58 0.91 0.15
CA SER A 328 -7.92 -0.19 -0.76
C SER A 328 -7.93 -1.56 -0.08
N GLN A 329 -7.40 -1.65 1.13
CA GLN A 329 -7.35 -2.89 1.89
C GLN A 329 -7.47 -2.58 3.38
N VAL A 330 -8.21 -3.43 4.11
CA VAL A 330 -8.25 -3.48 5.57
C VAL A 330 -7.89 -4.89 6.03
N SER A 331 -7.05 -5.01 7.04
CA SER A 331 -6.70 -6.31 7.61
C SER A 331 -6.51 -6.24 9.12
N TYR A 332 -6.95 -7.27 9.82
CA TYR A 332 -6.62 -7.48 11.22
C TYR A 332 -5.38 -8.35 11.35
N VAL A 333 -4.42 -7.90 12.14
CA VAL A 333 -3.19 -8.62 12.46
C VAL A 333 -3.24 -9.04 13.93
N ALA A 334 -3.41 -10.34 14.17
CA ALA A 334 -3.65 -10.89 15.50
C ALA A 334 -2.42 -10.80 16.43
N PHE A 335 -1.22 -11.00 15.90
CA PHE A 335 0.01 -11.06 16.66
C PHE A 335 1.15 -10.35 15.93
N PRO A 336 2.07 -9.62 16.63
CA PRO A 336 2.08 -9.41 18.09
C PRO A 336 1.18 -8.27 18.55
N ASP A 337 0.74 -7.39 17.67
CA ASP A 337 0.25 -6.05 18.02
C ASP A 337 -1.27 -5.95 18.22
N ARG A 338 -2.04 -6.96 17.75
CA ARG A 338 -3.52 -6.92 17.74
C ARG A 338 -4.04 -5.60 17.18
N SER A 339 -3.71 -5.35 15.93
CA SER A 339 -3.95 -4.06 15.28
C SER A 339 -4.68 -4.21 13.96
N MET A 340 -5.38 -3.15 13.57
CA MET A 340 -5.92 -2.99 12.22
C MET A 340 -4.90 -2.26 11.36
N TYR A 341 -4.71 -2.76 10.14
CA TYR A 341 -3.87 -2.12 9.13
C TYR A 341 -4.71 -1.79 7.91
N LEU A 342 -4.52 -0.56 7.38
CA LEU A 342 -5.16 -0.10 6.16
C LEU A 342 -4.09 0.32 5.15
N LEU A 343 -4.28 -0.06 3.90
CA LEU A 343 -3.40 0.32 2.80
C LEU A 343 -3.90 1.60 2.12
N ASP A 344 -3.07 2.63 2.09
CA ASP A 344 -3.26 3.81 1.24
C ASP A 344 -2.40 3.63 -0.04
N PRO A 345 -3.02 3.28 -1.18
CA PRO A 345 -2.30 2.98 -2.41
C PRO A 345 -1.52 4.17 -2.95
N HIS A 346 -2.15 5.34 -2.92
CA HIS A 346 -1.62 6.55 -3.54
C HIS A 346 -0.37 7.07 -2.81
N ASN A 347 -0.41 7.02 -1.48
CA ASN A 347 0.71 7.45 -0.64
C ASN A 347 1.70 6.33 -0.33
N GLN A 348 1.48 5.11 -0.87
CA GLN A 348 2.28 3.91 -0.58
C GLN A 348 2.49 3.74 0.94
N ALA A 349 1.41 3.92 1.70
CA ALA A 349 1.44 3.98 3.15
C ALA A 349 0.58 2.89 3.79
N ALA A 350 1.07 2.32 4.90
CA ALA A 350 0.31 1.46 5.76
C ALA A 350 -0.09 2.22 7.02
N PHE A 351 -1.38 2.38 7.25
CA PHE A 351 -1.91 2.97 8.47
C PHE A 351 -2.16 1.91 9.51
N ASN A 352 -1.70 2.14 10.74
CA ASN A 352 -1.89 1.25 11.87
C ASN A 352 -2.84 1.88 12.89
N PHE A 353 -3.86 1.12 13.26
CA PHE A 353 -4.85 1.48 14.28
C PHE A 353 -4.98 0.38 15.33
N SER A 354 -5.42 0.73 16.53
CA SER A 354 -5.93 -0.28 17.47
C SER A 354 -7.20 -0.94 16.91
N VAL A 355 -7.64 -2.04 17.52
CA VAL A 355 -8.92 -2.70 17.20
C VAL A 355 -10.14 -1.82 17.47
N GLN A 356 -10.03 -0.73 18.26
CA GLN A 356 -11.06 0.28 18.45
C GLN A 356 -10.86 1.49 17.52
N PHE A 357 -10.07 1.36 16.46
CA PHE A 357 -9.74 2.42 15.51
C PHE A 357 -9.18 3.70 16.16
N LYS A 358 -8.32 3.53 17.15
CA LYS A 358 -7.45 4.60 17.62
C LYS A 358 -6.20 4.62 16.75
N PHE A 359 -5.90 5.74 16.11
CA PHE A 359 -4.71 5.88 15.27
C PHE A 359 -3.43 5.71 16.09
N HIS A 360 -2.52 4.86 15.65
CA HIS A 360 -1.20 4.67 16.24
C HIS A 360 -0.13 5.39 15.43
N THR A 361 0.02 5.02 14.17
CA THR A 361 1.04 5.54 13.27
C THR A 361 0.69 5.25 11.82
N GLN A 362 1.41 5.85 10.88
CA GLN A 362 1.44 5.42 9.50
C GLN A 362 2.89 5.12 9.10
N TYR A 363 3.09 4.02 8.41
CA TYR A 363 4.38 3.58 7.91
C TYR A 363 4.54 4.01 6.46
N ARG A 364 5.66 4.64 6.14
CA ARG A 364 6.05 5.03 4.78
C ARG A 364 7.50 4.67 4.52
N SER A 365 7.90 4.59 3.27
CA SER A 365 9.30 4.37 2.93
C SER A 365 10.19 5.58 3.31
N ALA A 366 11.39 5.29 3.78
CA ALA A 366 12.44 6.29 3.99
C ALA A 366 13.10 6.72 2.67
N THR A 367 13.06 5.87 1.66
CA THR A 367 13.60 6.10 0.32
C THR A 367 12.46 6.08 -0.70
N ASP A 368 12.67 6.68 -1.86
CA ASP A 368 11.68 6.64 -2.93
C ASP A 368 11.51 5.21 -3.44
N LEU A 369 10.27 4.73 -3.43
CA LEU A 369 9.85 3.51 -4.10
C LEU A 369 9.45 3.84 -5.56
N PRO A 370 9.26 2.83 -6.43
CA PRO A 370 8.75 3.04 -7.78
C PRO A 370 7.46 3.89 -7.77
N ASP A 371 7.29 4.75 -8.79
CA ASP A 371 6.14 5.65 -8.93
C ASP A 371 4.90 4.86 -9.43
N GLU A 372 4.48 3.89 -8.62
CA GLU A 372 3.31 3.05 -8.84
C GLU A 372 2.45 3.04 -7.58
N GLN A 373 1.15 2.79 -7.73
CA GLN A 373 0.27 2.63 -6.59
C GLN A 373 0.54 1.30 -5.87
N ALA A 374 0.49 1.33 -4.54
CA ALA A 374 0.55 0.10 -3.77
C ALA A 374 -0.72 -0.74 -4.00
N THR A 375 -0.55 -2.04 -4.19
CA THR A 375 -1.64 -2.95 -4.58
C THR A 375 -1.99 -3.97 -3.50
N ALA A 376 -1.06 -4.27 -2.59
CA ALA A 376 -1.32 -5.16 -1.46
C ALA A 376 -0.41 -4.84 -0.26
N LEU A 377 -0.89 -5.21 0.92
CA LEU A 377 -0.22 -5.05 2.21
C LEU A 377 -0.30 -6.37 2.98
N ALA A 378 0.79 -6.76 3.65
CA ALA A 378 0.78 -7.80 4.66
C ALA A 378 1.69 -7.43 5.83
N VAL A 379 1.36 -7.94 7.01
CA VAL A 379 2.19 -7.83 8.22
C VAL A 379 2.23 -9.19 8.90
N ASN A 380 3.42 -9.64 9.29
CA ASN A 380 3.59 -10.93 9.93
C ASN A 380 3.89 -10.84 11.44
N ALA A 381 3.91 -12.00 12.10
CA ALA A 381 4.19 -12.11 13.53
C ALA A 381 5.62 -11.70 13.91
N GLU A 382 6.58 -11.74 12.99
CA GLU A 382 7.97 -11.31 13.18
C GLU A 382 8.15 -9.81 13.03
N ARG A 383 7.06 -9.02 12.99
CA ARG A 383 7.07 -7.58 12.83
C ARG A 383 7.72 -7.13 11.52
N ARG A 384 7.41 -7.82 10.45
CA ARG A 384 7.76 -7.38 9.10
C ARG A 384 6.51 -6.95 8.36
N ILE A 385 6.62 -5.81 7.72
CA ILE A 385 5.60 -5.27 6.83
C ILE A 385 6.03 -5.49 5.38
N PHE A 386 5.10 -5.90 4.54
CA PHE A 386 5.28 -6.12 3.11
C PHE A 386 4.35 -5.21 2.33
N LEU A 387 4.87 -4.61 1.28
CA LEU A 387 4.14 -3.72 0.39
C LEU A 387 4.36 -4.19 -1.05
N ALA A 388 3.27 -4.43 -1.78
CA ALA A 388 3.33 -4.73 -3.20
C ALA A 388 3.05 -3.48 -4.03
N LEU A 389 3.86 -3.26 -5.05
CA LEU A 389 3.67 -2.28 -6.11
C LEU A 389 3.63 -3.07 -7.43
N GLY A 390 2.42 -3.50 -7.83
CA GLY A 390 2.28 -4.35 -9.01
C GLY A 390 3.01 -5.69 -8.89
N ASP A 391 4.12 -5.83 -9.57
CA ASP A 391 5.01 -7.00 -9.60
C ASP A 391 6.21 -6.89 -8.64
N SER A 392 6.39 -5.73 -8.05
CA SER A 392 7.53 -5.45 -7.16
C SER A 392 7.09 -5.50 -5.71
N ILE A 393 7.74 -6.36 -4.93
CA ILE A 393 7.44 -6.54 -3.51
C ILE A 393 8.57 -5.98 -2.67
N PHE A 394 8.20 -5.18 -1.69
CA PHE A 394 9.13 -4.59 -0.73
C PHE A 394 8.78 -5.04 0.69
N TYR A 395 9.78 -5.10 1.56
CA TYR A 395 9.57 -5.40 2.97
C TYR A 395 10.46 -4.54 3.87
N ALA A 396 9.99 -4.31 5.08
CA ALA A 396 10.75 -3.62 6.13
C ALA A 396 10.45 -4.24 7.50
N ALA A 397 11.35 -4.04 8.45
CA ALA A 397 11.09 -4.38 9.84
C ALA A 397 10.27 -3.27 10.51
N LEU A 398 9.24 -3.65 11.27
CA LEU A 398 8.52 -2.76 12.17
C LEU A 398 9.33 -2.57 13.46
N PRO A 399 9.32 -1.39 14.05
CA PRO A 399 10.08 -1.07 15.28
C PRO A 399 9.55 -1.77 16.51
#